data_e20357170d4c651e04499e972bd986da
#
_entry.id   e20357170d4c651e04499e972bd986da
#
_cell.length_a   1.000
_cell.length_b   1.000
_cell.length_c   1.000
_cell.angle_alpha   90.00
_cell.angle_beta   90.00
_cell.angle_gamma   90.00
#
_symmetry.space_group_name_H-M   'P 1'
#
loop_
_entity.id
_entity.type
_entity.pdbx_description
1 polymer ?
#
loop_
_entity_poly.entity_id
_entity_poly.type
_entity_poly.pdbx_seq_one_letter_code
_entity_poly.pdbx_strand_id
1 'polypeptide(L)'
;MASALSGGERRRVEISRCLARNPLFILLDEPFAGIDPLAIKDIQEIVSSLSARGIGVLITDHNVRETLGICHRAYILVDGKVFEEGDPGQIASSERARRYYLGGDFRL
;
A
#
# COMPACT_ATOMS: atom_id res chain seq x y z
N MET A 1 1.21 -26.47 -4.90
CA MET A 1 -0.22 -26.38 -5.22
C MET A 1 -0.72 -24.97 -4.96
N ALA A 2 -1.31 -24.34 -5.98
CA ALA A 2 -1.80 -22.96 -5.85
C ALA A 2 -2.84 -22.82 -4.73
N SER A 3 -3.68 -23.84 -4.53
CA SER A 3 -4.71 -23.83 -3.49
C SER A 3 -4.15 -23.88 -2.06
N ALA A 4 -2.87 -24.23 -1.91
CA ALA A 4 -2.21 -24.30 -0.60
C ALA A 4 -1.43 -23.03 -0.28
N LEU A 5 -1.40 -22.05 -1.16
CA LEU A 5 -0.67 -20.81 -0.94
C LEU A 5 -1.39 -19.91 0.07
N SER A 6 -0.63 -19.27 0.97
CA SER A 6 -1.13 -18.23 1.84
C SER A 6 -1.50 -16.98 1.03
N GLY A 7 -2.22 -16.04 1.65
CA GLY A 7 -2.53 -14.76 1.03
C GLY A 7 -1.29 -14.01 0.61
N GLY A 8 -0.24 -13.99 1.46
CA GLY A 8 1.02 -13.33 1.16
C GLY A 8 1.77 -13.99 0.01
N GLU A 9 1.80 -15.33 -0.02
CA GLU A 9 2.43 -16.06 -1.11
C GLU A 9 1.71 -15.83 -2.44
N ARG A 10 0.38 -15.80 -2.40
CA ARG A 10 -0.43 -15.51 -3.57
C ARG A 10 -0.13 -14.11 -4.13
N ARG A 11 -0.02 -13.11 -3.26
CA ARG A 11 0.34 -11.75 -3.65
C ARG A 11 1.72 -11.70 -4.31
N ARG A 12 2.70 -12.42 -3.77
CA ARG A 12 4.03 -12.50 -4.37
C ARG A 12 4.00 -13.09 -5.76
N VAL A 13 3.23 -14.14 -5.96
CA VAL A 13 3.07 -14.77 -7.27
C VAL A 13 2.46 -13.79 -8.27
N GLU A 14 1.43 -13.06 -7.86
CA GLU A 14 0.79 -12.05 -8.71
C GLU A 14 1.77 -10.97 -9.12
N ILE A 15 2.57 -10.46 -8.17
CA ILE A 15 3.58 -9.44 -8.45
C ILE A 15 4.66 -9.97 -9.38
N SER A 16 5.12 -11.20 -9.16
CA SER A 16 6.12 -11.83 -10.02
C SER A 16 5.64 -11.96 -11.47
N ARG A 17 4.36 -12.29 -11.66
CA ARG A 17 3.77 -12.36 -13.01
C ARG A 17 3.78 -10.99 -13.68
N CYS A 18 3.45 -9.94 -12.94
CA CYS A 18 3.51 -8.58 -13.46
C CYS A 18 4.93 -8.20 -13.87
N LEU A 19 5.92 -8.56 -13.05
CA LEU A 19 7.33 -8.27 -13.32
C LEU A 19 7.85 -8.96 -14.56
N ALA A 20 7.34 -10.16 -14.87
CA ALA A 20 7.75 -10.90 -16.06
C ALA A 20 7.46 -10.14 -17.36
N ARG A 21 6.54 -9.17 -17.33
CA ARG A 21 6.21 -8.31 -18.46
C ARG A 21 7.06 -7.05 -18.53
N ASN A 22 8.01 -6.89 -17.64
CA ASN A 22 8.90 -5.74 -17.59
C ASN A 22 8.15 -4.40 -17.56
N PRO A 23 7.24 -4.18 -16.60
CA PRO A 23 6.38 -3.00 -16.59
C PRO A 23 7.12 -1.75 -16.16
N LEU A 24 6.62 -0.58 -16.60
CA LEU A 24 7.03 0.71 -16.08
C LEU A 24 6.24 1.09 -14.82
N PHE A 25 5.06 0.50 -14.65
CA PHE A 25 4.11 0.88 -13.62
C PHE A 25 3.28 -0.34 -13.20
N ILE A 26 3.00 -0.45 -11.90
CA ILE A 26 2.20 -1.54 -11.35
C ILE A 26 1.08 -0.95 -10.48
N LEU A 27 -0.12 -1.49 -10.65
CA LEU A 27 -1.26 -1.18 -9.79
C LEU A 27 -1.52 -2.36 -8.85
N LEU A 28 -1.53 -2.10 -7.54
CA LEU A 28 -1.84 -3.09 -6.52
C LEU A 28 -3.13 -2.67 -5.80
N ASP A 29 -4.18 -3.47 -5.98
CA ASP A 29 -5.47 -3.21 -5.36
C ASP A 29 -5.58 -4.03 -4.07
N GLU A 30 -5.63 -3.35 -2.95
CA GLU A 30 -5.72 -3.92 -1.60
C GLU A 30 -4.70 -5.03 -1.32
N PRO A 31 -3.39 -4.76 -1.53
CA PRO A 31 -2.37 -5.80 -1.35
C PRO A 31 -2.23 -6.31 0.09
N PHE A 32 -2.70 -5.56 1.07
CA PHE A 32 -2.61 -5.93 2.48
C PHE A 32 -3.88 -6.58 3.03
N ALA A 33 -4.91 -6.72 2.22
CA ALA A 33 -6.18 -7.28 2.68
C ALA A 33 -6.06 -8.78 2.94
N GLY A 34 -6.51 -9.21 4.12
CA GLY A 34 -6.63 -10.62 4.45
C GLY A 34 -5.32 -11.39 4.62
N ILE A 35 -4.19 -10.70 4.82
CA ILE A 35 -2.90 -11.36 5.05
C ILE A 35 -2.40 -11.11 6.47
N ASP A 36 -1.52 -12.00 6.95
CA ASP A 36 -0.99 -11.89 8.30
C ASP A 36 0.13 -10.85 8.41
N PRO A 37 0.51 -10.43 9.64
CA PRO A 37 1.52 -9.37 9.82
C PRO A 37 2.88 -9.66 9.21
N LEU A 38 3.32 -10.92 9.18
CA LEU A 38 4.60 -11.29 8.56
C LEU A 38 4.53 -11.13 7.04
N ALA A 39 3.41 -11.53 6.46
CA ALA A 39 3.20 -11.37 5.02
C ALA A 39 3.08 -9.91 4.62
N ILE A 40 2.49 -9.06 5.47
CA ILE A 40 2.44 -7.62 5.24
C ILE A 40 3.85 -7.06 5.07
N LYS A 41 4.76 -7.42 5.97
CA LYS A 41 6.15 -6.97 5.90
C LYS A 41 6.82 -7.40 4.61
N ASP A 42 6.60 -8.64 4.19
CA ASP A 42 7.13 -9.15 2.93
C ASP A 42 6.64 -8.33 1.73
N ILE A 43 5.35 -8.03 1.69
CA ILE A 43 4.77 -7.21 0.61
C ILE A 43 5.37 -5.80 0.64
N GLN A 44 5.53 -5.21 1.82
CA GLN A 44 6.16 -3.90 1.96
C GLN A 44 7.59 -3.88 1.39
N GLU A 45 8.36 -4.92 1.68
CA GLU A 45 9.73 -5.05 1.16
C GLU A 45 9.74 -5.19 -0.36
N ILE A 46 8.82 -5.97 -0.90
CA ILE A 46 8.69 -6.14 -2.36
C ILE A 46 8.36 -4.79 -3.01
N VAL A 47 7.38 -4.07 -2.50
CA VAL A 47 6.99 -2.76 -3.04
C VAL A 47 8.15 -1.77 -3.00
N SER A 48 8.88 -1.71 -1.88
CA SER A 48 10.05 -0.85 -1.76
C SER A 48 11.12 -1.20 -2.78
N SER A 49 11.33 -2.49 -3.00
CA SER A 49 12.28 -2.99 -4.01
C SER A 49 11.88 -2.55 -5.42
N LEU A 50 10.59 -2.64 -5.75
CA LEU A 50 10.07 -2.22 -7.06
C LEU A 50 10.31 -0.73 -7.29
N SER A 51 10.00 0.08 -6.29
CA SER A 51 10.21 1.51 -6.34
C SER A 51 11.70 1.85 -6.52
N ALA A 52 12.57 1.16 -5.81
CA ALA A 52 14.03 1.34 -5.93
C ALA A 52 14.55 1.00 -7.33
N ARG A 53 13.85 0.12 -8.05
CA ARG A 53 14.18 -0.23 -9.43
C ARG A 53 13.61 0.74 -10.46
N GLY A 54 12.96 1.80 -10.01
CA GLY A 54 12.37 2.80 -10.89
C GLY A 54 10.98 2.44 -11.43
N ILE A 55 10.34 1.41 -10.86
CA ILE A 55 8.98 1.03 -11.24
C ILE A 55 8.00 1.86 -10.42
N GLY A 56 7.06 2.54 -11.08
CA GLY A 56 6.00 3.25 -10.38
C GLY A 56 5.01 2.27 -9.78
N VAL A 57 4.60 2.49 -8.52
CA VAL A 57 3.64 1.61 -7.86
C VAL A 57 2.50 2.46 -7.30
N LEU A 58 1.28 2.14 -7.73
CA LEU A 58 0.07 2.72 -7.18
C LEU A 58 -0.63 1.68 -6.33
N ILE A 59 -0.89 2.02 -5.07
CA ILE A 59 -1.54 1.11 -4.12
C ILE A 59 -2.88 1.71 -3.71
N THR A 60 -3.93 0.89 -3.74
CA THR A 60 -5.20 1.24 -3.12
C THR A 60 -5.42 0.30 -1.95
N ASP A 61 -5.59 0.84 -0.74
CA ASP A 61 -5.80 0.02 0.45
C ASP A 61 -6.41 0.87 1.56
N HIS A 62 -7.16 0.24 2.44
CA HIS A 62 -7.68 0.88 3.64
C HIS A 62 -6.84 0.57 4.89
N ASN A 63 -5.80 -0.23 4.76
CA ASN A 63 -4.81 -0.46 5.82
C ASN A 63 -3.84 0.72 5.83
N VAL A 64 -4.24 1.79 6.50
CA VAL A 64 -3.59 3.10 6.38
C VAL A 64 -2.15 3.09 6.86
N ARG A 65 -1.89 2.51 8.04
CA ARG A 65 -0.54 2.50 8.61
C ARG A 65 0.45 1.78 7.71
N GLU A 66 0.07 0.61 7.23
CA GLU A 66 0.91 -0.22 6.38
C GLU A 66 1.20 0.47 5.05
N THR A 67 0.19 1.12 4.49
CA THR A 67 0.32 1.83 3.22
C THR A 67 1.17 3.10 3.37
N LEU A 68 0.90 3.91 4.37
CA LEU A 68 1.69 5.13 4.62
C LEU A 68 3.15 4.80 4.94
N GLY A 69 3.41 3.62 5.50
CA GLY A 69 4.77 3.19 5.83
C GLY A 69 5.67 2.98 4.63
N ILE A 70 5.11 2.84 3.43
CA ILE A 70 5.90 2.51 2.22
C ILE A 70 5.66 3.44 1.04
N CYS A 71 4.73 4.37 1.12
CA CYS A 71 4.45 5.27 0.00
C CYS A 71 5.25 6.56 0.13
N HIS A 72 5.50 7.21 -1.01
CA HIS A 72 6.12 8.53 -1.07
C HIS A 72 5.07 9.63 -1.01
N ARG A 73 3.87 9.34 -1.49
CA ARG A 73 2.75 10.28 -1.51
C ARG A 73 1.45 9.51 -1.38
N ALA A 74 0.50 10.07 -0.66
CA ALA A 74 -0.79 9.44 -0.43
C ALA A 74 -1.94 10.41 -0.69
N TYR A 75 -3.07 9.85 -1.09
CA TYR A 75 -4.31 10.57 -1.32
C TYR A 75 -5.41 9.88 -0.54
N ILE A 76 -6.11 10.63 0.29
CA ILE A 76 -7.30 10.09 0.97
C ILE A 76 -8.51 10.44 0.11
N LEU A 77 -9.24 9.43 -0.32
CA LEU A 77 -10.45 9.62 -1.14
C LEU A 77 -11.70 9.42 -0.29
N VAL A 78 -12.61 10.38 -0.40
CA VAL A 78 -13.92 10.32 0.27
C VAL A 78 -14.96 10.72 -0.75
N ASP A 79 -15.94 9.85 -0.96
CA ASP A 79 -17.03 10.09 -1.93
C ASP A 79 -16.53 10.48 -3.31
N GLY A 80 -15.49 9.79 -3.78
CA GLY A 80 -14.92 10.01 -5.10
C GLY A 80 -14.09 11.27 -5.26
N LYS A 81 -13.78 11.95 -4.16
CA LYS A 81 -12.99 13.19 -4.19
C LYS A 81 -11.76 13.06 -3.30
N VAL A 82 -10.70 13.79 -3.66
CA VAL A 82 -9.52 13.88 -2.82
C VAL A 82 -9.83 14.72 -1.61
N PHE A 83 -9.82 14.09 -0.44
CA PHE A 83 -10.06 14.73 0.84
C PHE A 83 -8.79 15.37 1.41
N GLU A 84 -7.67 14.66 1.29
CA GLU A 84 -6.37 15.12 1.75
C GLU A 84 -5.30 14.47 0.89
N GLU A 85 -4.15 15.13 0.72
CA GLU A 85 -3.02 14.58 -0.01
C GLU A 85 -1.70 15.12 0.53
N GLY A 86 -0.64 14.35 0.35
CA GLY A 86 0.69 14.73 0.77
C GLY A 86 1.59 13.52 1.01
N ASP A 87 2.78 13.78 1.56
CA ASP A 87 3.64 12.69 2.01
C ASP A 87 3.05 12.05 3.28
N PRO A 88 3.55 10.87 3.68
CA PRO A 88 3.01 10.18 4.85
C PRO A 88 3.02 11.01 6.12
N GLY A 89 4.06 11.81 6.34
CA GLY A 89 4.15 12.69 7.50
C GLY A 89 3.08 13.77 7.50
N GLN A 90 2.84 14.37 6.33
CA GLN A 90 1.80 15.38 6.17
C GLN A 90 0.41 14.80 6.44
N ILE A 91 0.14 13.62 5.92
CA ILE A 91 -1.14 12.93 6.16
C ILE A 91 -1.31 12.60 7.63
N ALA A 92 -0.29 12.00 8.26
CA ALA A 92 -0.35 11.58 9.66
C ALA A 92 -0.51 12.76 10.62
N SER A 93 0.04 13.92 10.29
CA SER A 93 -0.05 15.13 11.11
C SER A 93 -1.18 16.06 10.71
N SER A 94 -1.90 15.77 9.63
CA SER A 94 -3.05 16.57 9.20
C SER A 94 -4.16 16.49 10.25
N GLU A 95 -4.52 17.63 10.82
CA GLU A 95 -5.62 17.69 11.77
C GLU A 95 -6.93 17.23 11.17
N ARG A 96 -7.18 17.60 9.92
CA ARG A 96 -8.36 17.21 9.17
C ARG A 96 -8.43 15.71 8.93
N ALA A 97 -7.31 15.10 8.50
CA ALA A 97 -7.23 13.66 8.27
C ALA A 97 -7.42 12.88 9.58
N ARG A 98 -6.77 13.32 10.65
CA ARG A 98 -6.89 12.68 11.97
C ARG A 98 -8.31 12.77 12.51
N ARG A 99 -8.96 13.91 12.32
CA ARG A 99 -10.30 14.15 12.87
C ARG A 99 -11.37 13.33 12.17
N TYR A 100 -11.29 13.20 10.84
CA TYR A 100 -12.37 12.64 10.03
C TYR A 100 -12.08 11.27 9.46
N TYR A 101 -10.84 10.80 9.52
CA TYR A 101 -10.46 9.54 8.87
C TYR A 101 -9.55 8.66 9.72
N LEU A 102 -8.42 9.20 10.22
CA LEU A 102 -7.40 8.40 10.90
C LEU A 102 -7.70 8.15 12.38
N GLY A 103 -8.32 9.11 13.03
CA GLY A 103 -8.49 9.10 14.48
C GLY A 103 -7.35 9.80 15.19
N GLY A 104 -7.65 10.28 16.41
CA GLY A 104 -6.70 11.08 17.20
C GLY A 104 -5.46 10.32 17.65
N ASP A 105 -5.57 9.02 17.82
CA ASP A 105 -4.49 8.16 18.31
C ASP A 105 -3.62 7.55 17.20
N PHE A 106 -3.90 7.90 15.94
CA PHE A 106 -3.16 7.35 14.83
C PHE A 106 -1.67 7.74 14.88
N ARG A 107 -0.80 6.73 14.66
CA ARG A 107 0.65 6.92 14.57
C ARG A 107 1.21 6.02 13.47
N LEU A 108 2.20 6.53 12.79
CA LEU A 108 2.93 5.75 11.80
C LEU A 108 3.87 4.75 12.45
#